data_1004b23e5585e527fc20fc49177cd1ab
#
_entry.id   1004b23e5585e527fc20fc49177cd1ab
#
_cell.length_a   1.000
_cell.length_b   1.000
_cell.length_c   1.000
_cell.angle_alpha   90.00
_cell.angle_beta   90.00
_cell.angle_gamma   90.00
#
_symmetry.space_group_name_H-M   'P 1'
#
loop_
_entity.id
_entity.type
_entity.pdbx_description
1 polymer ?
#
loop_
_entity_poly.entity_id
_entity_poly.type
_entity_poly.pdbx_seq_one_letter_code
_entity_poly.pdbx_strand_id
1 'polypeptide(L)'
;MYLKAYGIIETLAPLHLGAAAGEESGNLNLIFRDQFTQTGIIPSSSLRGRLRSDMLARLTSQYKKRGQPPEQAKTSALQEVERWYGRGAEKNRQENYDYESIIKPEHASIVWLPVFCPGQPIVWVSCPSLLRRYQRIADVKADIPPEYTGSQTLKTRSKNNSDPVLFFNLGFITVSYPNRDLTPWFPLKNLPAVVVDDNDMGMIHDMALYRQSRVQLEEGRKVAANKAFFNVEAIPEGTVLAFPLALKPIDDNVWDNWKPLEQDKTGDIYLGGLESVGFGHCMMTLKNLSKV
;
A
#
# COMPACT_ATOMS: atom_id res chain seq x y z
N MET A 1 26.48 -1.54 -7.50
CA MET A 1 25.59 -0.90 -6.50
C MET A 1 24.16 -1.10 -6.98
N TYR A 2 23.17 -1.38 -6.10
CA TYR A 2 21.77 -1.50 -6.53
C TYR A 2 21.23 -0.15 -7.03
N LEU A 3 20.44 -0.18 -8.10
CA LEU A 3 19.64 0.96 -8.48
C LEU A 3 18.50 1.11 -7.47
N LYS A 4 18.33 2.32 -6.92
CA LYS A 4 17.30 2.64 -5.94
C LYS A 4 16.08 3.24 -6.62
N ALA A 5 14.94 2.73 -6.28
CA ALA A 5 13.63 3.20 -6.73
C ALA A 5 12.62 3.08 -5.59
N TYR A 6 11.42 3.54 -5.80
CA TYR A 6 10.33 3.37 -4.85
C TYR A 6 8.98 3.32 -5.54
N GLY A 7 8.00 2.78 -4.84
CA GLY A 7 6.61 2.77 -5.29
C GLY A 7 5.71 3.55 -4.34
N ILE A 8 4.72 4.21 -4.91
CA ILE A 8 3.59 4.83 -4.22
C ILE A 8 2.35 4.04 -4.56
N ILE A 9 1.53 3.76 -3.56
CA ILE A 9 0.25 3.07 -3.69
C ILE A 9 -0.82 3.98 -3.10
N GLU A 10 -1.85 4.30 -3.88
CA GLU A 10 -3.09 4.91 -3.40
C GLU A 10 -4.18 3.85 -3.41
N THR A 11 -4.85 3.62 -2.29
CA THR A 11 -6.00 2.72 -2.23
C THR A 11 -7.23 3.38 -2.84
N LEU A 12 -7.82 2.75 -3.86
CA LEU A 12 -9.05 3.20 -4.52
C LEU A 12 -10.29 2.44 -4.01
N ALA A 13 -10.07 1.43 -3.18
CA ALA A 13 -11.07 0.70 -2.44
C ALA A 13 -10.46 0.22 -1.11
N PRO A 14 -11.26 -0.18 -0.12
CA PRO A 14 -10.72 -0.74 1.12
C PRO A 14 -9.77 -1.90 0.85
N LEU A 15 -8.61 -1.90 1.51
CA LEU A 15 -7.55 -2.88 1.27
C LEU A 15 -7.43 -3.82 2.46
N HIS A 16 -7.82 -5.10 2.27
CA HIS A 16 -7.67 -6.16 3.26
C HIS A 16 -6.44 -7.01 2.95
N LEU A 17 -5.45 -6.95 3.83
CA LEU A 17 -4.28 -7.82 3.82
C LEU A 17 -4.30 -8.61 5.13
N GLY A 18 -4.87 -9.82 5.08
CA GLY A 18 -5.04 -10.66 6.27
C GLY A 18 -3.74 -10.91 6.99
N ALA A 19 -3.77 -10.82 8.31
CA ALA A 19 -2.71 -11.29 9.19
C ALA A 19 -2.53 -12.80 9.02
N ALA A 20 -1.36 -13.34 9.44
CA ALA A 20 -1.10 -14.77 9.34
C ALA A 20 -2.14 -15.58 10.13
N ALA A 21 -2.47 -16.79 9.63
CA ALA A 21 -3.35 -17.71 10.32
C ALA A 21 -2.83 -17.99 11.76
N GLY A 22 -3.64 -17.63 12.75
CA GLY A 22 -3.29 -17.72 14.19
C GLY A 22 -3.40 -16.38 14.93
N GLU A 23 -3.44 -15.25 14.24
CA GLU A 23 -3.73 -13.93 14.83
C GLU A 23 -5.23 -13.56 14.73
N GLU A 24 -6.06 -14.51 14.31
CA GLU A 24 -7.51 -14.33 14.25
C GLU A 24 -8.08 -14.28 15.67
N SER A 25 -8.57 -13.11 16.07
CA SER A 25 -9.30 -12.97 17.34
C SER A 25 -10.78 -13.33 17.12
N GLY A 26 -11.12 -14.59 17.27
CA GLY A 26 -12.48 -15.08 17.08
C GLY A 26 -12.95 -14.99 15.61
N ASN A 27 -14.01 -14.22 15.34
CA ASN A 27 -14.56 -14.03 13.99
C ASN A 27 -14.03 -12.73 13.30
N LEU A 28 -12.92 -12.16 13.75
CA LEU A 28 -12.34 -10.94 13.22
C LEU A 28 -11.08 -11.23 12.41
N ASN A 29 -11.14 -10.98 11.10
CA ASN A 29 -10.00 -11.06 10.19
C ASN A 29 -9.25 -9.73 10.25
N LEU A 30 -8.13 -9.72 10.97
CA LEU A 30 -7.26 -8.57 11.15
C LEU A 30 -6.37 -8.34 9.94
N ILE A 31 -5.93 -7.09 9.75
CA ILE A 31 -4.91 -6.74 8.76
C ILE A 31 -3.50 -6.92 9.32
N PHE A 32 -2.54 -7.09 8.40
CA PHE A 32 -1.11 -7.08 8.72
C PHE A 32 -0.70 -5.68 9.21
N ARG A 33 0.03 -5.63 10.36
CA ARG A 33 0.50 -4.38 10.96
C ARG A 33 2.01 -4.39 11.18
N ASP A 34 2.60 -3.23 11.11
CA ASP A 34 3.97 -3.02 11.59
C ASP A 34 4.02 -3.16 13.11
N GLN A 35 5.03 -3.88 13.61
CA GLN A 35 5.14 -4.19 15.03
C GLN A 35 5.37 -2.96 15.91
N PHE A 36 6.05 -1.94 15.39
CA PHE A 36 6.41 -0.75 16.16
C PHE A 36 5.38 0.37 16.03
N THR A 37 4.96 0.67 14.82
CA THR A 37 4.00 1.75 14.57
C THR A 37 2.55 1.35 14.75
N GLN A 38 2.27 0.04 14.83
CA GLN A 38 0.92 -0.55 14.90
C GLN A 38 0.00 -0.13 13.73
N THR A 39 0.57 0.37 12.65
CA THR A 39 -0.16 0.76 11.44
C THR A 39 -0.15 -0.36 10.40
N GLY A 40 -1.18 -0.41 9.56
CA GLY A 40 -1.29 -1.38 8.48
C GLY A 40 -0.14 -1.29 7.49
N ILE A 41 0.36 -2.45 7.04
CA ILE A 41 1.41 -2.55 6.02
C ILE A 41 1.00 -3.52 4.92
N ILE A 42 1.62 -3.36 3.74
CA ILE A 42 1.56 -4.35 2.66
C ILE A 42 2.87 -5.14 2.69
N PRO A 43 2.86 -6.45 3.03
CA PRO A 43 4.08 -7.26 3.02
C PRO A 43 4.76 -7.27 1.64
N SER A 44 6.09 -7.30 1.65
CA SER A 44 6.89 -7.38 0.41
C SER A 44 6.57 -8.62 -0.43
N SER A 45 6.23 -9.73 0.23
CA SER A 45 5.80 -10.97 -0.43
C SER A 45 4.50 -10.78 -1.24
N SER A 46 3.54 -10.03 -0.69
CA SER A 46 2.27 -9.71 -1.37
C SER A 46 2.52 -8.82 -2.59
N LEU A 47 3.33 -7.76 -2.45
CA LEU A 47 3.71 -6.88 -3.56
C LEU A 47 4.41 -7.66 -4.67
N ARG A 48 5.46 -8.41 -4.31
CA ARG A 48 6.23 -9.21 -5.26
C ARG A 48 5.37 -10.27 -5.94
N GLY A 49 4.55 -10.98 -5.17
CA GLY A 49 3.66 -12.03 -5.68
C GLY A 49 2.67 -11.49 -6.70
N ARG A 50 2.04 -10.37 -6.40
CA ARG A 50 1.07 -9.74 -7.30
C ARG A 50 1.72 -9.20 -8.58
N LEU A 51 2.78 -8.41 -8.47
CA LEU A 51 3.50 -7.88 -9.65
C LEU A 51 4.00 -9.01 -10.56
N ARG A 52 4.48 -10.12 -9.98
CA ARG A 52 4.89 -11.31 -10.72
C ARG A 52 3.72 -11.95 -11.46
N SER A 53 2.59 -12.12 -10.78
CA SER A 53 1.38 -12.74 -11.35
C SER A 53 0.79 -11.92 -12.49
N ASP A 54 0.68 -10.61 -12.31
CA ASP A 54 0.11 -9.70 -13.31
C ASP A 54 1.02 -9.60 -14.53
N MET A 55 2.34 -9.55 -14.34
CA MET A 55 3.30 -9.57 -15.44
C MET A 55 3.20 -10.89 -16.23
N LEU A 56 3.07 -12.03 -15.55
CA LEU A 56 2.90 -13.34 -16.20
C LEU A 56 1.63 -13.40 -17.06
N ALA A 57 0.51 -12.96 -16.52
CA ALA A 57 -0.77 -12.94 -17.23
C ALA A 57 -0.70 -12.04 -18.46
N ARG A 58 -0.15 -10.84 -18.33
CA ARG A 58 0.00 -9.86 -19.40
C ARG A 58 0.92 -10.36 -20.52
N LEU A 59 2.12 -10.86 -20.18
CA LEU A 59 3.06 -11.40 -21.15
C LEU A 59 2.48 -12.63 -21.87
N THR A 60 1.82 -13.53 -21.16
CA THR A 60 1.14 -14.68 -21.75
C THR A 60 0.11 -14.24 -22.80
N SER A 61 -0.70 -13.20 -22.46
CA SER A 61 -1.67 -12.63 -23.40
C SER A 61 -0.98 -12.00 -24.63
N GLN A 62 0.13 -11.28 -24.43
CA GLN A 62 0.90 -10.67 -25.52
C GLN A 62 1.50 -11.71 -26.46
N TYR A 63 2.10 -12.79 -25.94
CA TYR A 63 2.65 -13.87 -26.75
C TYR A 63 1.57 -14.63 -27.55
N LYS A 64 0.40 -14.86 -26.94
CA LYS A 64 -0.77 -15.43 -27.66
C LYS A 64 -1.22 -14.53 -28.81
N LYS A 65 -1.30 -13.21 -28.61
CA LYS A 65 -1.66 -12.23 -29.65
C LYS A 65 -0.61 -12.19 -30.79
N ARG A 66 0.65 -12.58 -30.53
CA ARG A 66 1.73 -12.71 -31.52
C ARG A 66 1.71 -14.06 -32.24
N GLY A 67 0.69 -14.90 -32.02
CA GLY A 67 0.49 -16.19 -32.71
C GLY A 67 1.16 -17.40 -32.05
N GLN A 68 1.71 -17.27 -30.84
CA GLN A 68 2.25 -18.44 -30.15
C GLN A 68 1.14 -19.36 -29.64
N PRO A 69 1.30 -20.70 -29.73
CA PRO A 69 0.39 -21.65 -29.07
C PRO A 69 0.29 -21.38 -27.57
N PRO A 70 -0.88 -21.65 -26.92
CA PRO A 70 -1.13 -21.30 -25.52
C PRO A 70 -0.06 -21.79 -24.54
N GLU A 71 0.40 -23.03 -24.66
CA GLU A 71 1.42 -23.62 -23.78
C GLU A 71 2.80 -22.96 -24.00
N GLN A 72 3.17 -22.71 -25.26
CA GLN A 72 4.41 -22.04 -25.59
C GLN A 72 4.41 -20.59 -25.11
N ALA A 73 3.31 -19.86 -25.30
CA ALA A 73 3.14 -18.49 -24.81
C ALA A 73 3.31 -18.41 -23.29
N LYS A 74 2.74 -19.35 -22.54
CA LYS A 74 2.89 -19.43 -21.08
C LYS A 74 4.33 -19.72 -20.67
N THR A 75 5.00 -20.65 -21.34
CA THR A 75 6.40 -21.00 -21.06
C THR A 75 7.34 -19.82 -21.32
N SER A 76 7.18 -19.14 -22.46
CA SER A 76 7.98 -17.94 -22.80
C SER A 76 7.75 -16.81 -21.80
N ALA A 77 6.50 -16.57 -21.41
CA ALA A 77 6.17 -15.57 -20.40
C ALA A 77 6.77 -15.90 -19.03
N LEU A 78 6.73 -17.19 -18.63
CA LEU A 78 7.30 -17.64 -17.36
C LEU A 78 8.82 -17.45 -17.31
N GLN A 79 9.54 -17.75 -18.39
CA GLN A 79 10.99 -17.54 -18.48
C GLN A 79 11.35 -16.06 -18.29
N GLU A 80 10.60 -15.14 -18.94
CA GLU A 80 10.83 -13.70 -18.79
C GLU A 80 10.52 -13.22 -17.38
N VAL A 81 9.43 -13.67 -16.77
CA VAL A 81 9.06 -13.34 -15.38
C VAL A 81 10.08 -13.87 -14.38
N GLU A 82 10.58 -15.10 -14.57
CA GLU A 82 11.61 -15.69 -13.72
C GLU A 82 12.93 -14.92 -13.77
N ARG A 83 13.26 -14.31 -14.90
CA ARG A 83 14.41 -13.39 -14.99
C ARG A 83 14.29 -12.21 -14.04
N TRP A 84 13.10 -11.62 -13.89
CA TRP A 84 12.88 -10.44 -13.03
C TRP A 84 12.68 -10.79 -11.55
N TYR A 85 11.86 -11.80 -11.29
CA TYR A 85 11.42 -12.14 -9.94
C TYR A 85 12.11 -13.36 -9.34
N GLY A 86 13.03 -13.97 -10.07
CA GLY A 86 13.68 -15.20 -9.65
C GLY A 86 12.76 -16.42 -9.73
N ARG A 87 13.37 -17.59 -9.59
CA ARG A 87 12.70 -18.89 -9.57
C ARG A 87 12.45 -19.33 -8.13
N GLY A 88 11.27 -19.87 -7.82
CA GLY A 88 11.02 -20.51 -6.54
C GLY A 88 11.83 -21.79 -6.39
N ALA A 89 12.26 -22.12 -5.18
CA ALA A 89 12.92 -23.39 -4.87
C ALA A 89 11.92 -24.54 -5.03
N GLU A 90 11.81 -25.11 -6.21
CA GLU A 90 11.12 -26.39 -6.44
C GLU A 90 12.07 -27.53 -6.07
N LYS A 91 11.64 -28.39 -5.14
CA LYS A 91 12.42 -29.50 -4.55
C LYS A 91 12.98 -30.55 -5.52
N ASN A 92 12.68 -30.51 -6.82
CA ASN A 92 12.95 -31.60 -7.76
C ASN A 92 13.58 -31.19 -9.09
N ARG A 93 14.35 -30.09 -9.18
CA ARG A 93 15.05 -29.78 -10.44
C ARG A 93 16.55 -29.88 -10.31
N GLN A 94 17.12 -30.75 -11.12
CA GLN A 94 18.57 -31.02 -11.26
C GLN A 94 19.39 -29.91 -11.94
N GLU A 95 18.81 -28.74 -12.18
CA GLU A 95 19.54 -27.62 -12.79
C GLU A 95 19.91 -26.58 -11.71
N ASN A 96 21.21 -26.51 -11.42
CA ASN A 96 21.87 -25.64 -10.44
C ASN A 96 21.90 -24.15 -10.83
N TYR A 97 20.83 -23.59 -11.37
CA TYR A 97 20.74 -22.15 -11.63
C TYR A 97 19.67 -21.53 -10.75
N ASP A 98 20.09 -21.12 -9.55
CA ASP A 98 19.31 -20.21 -8.71
C ASP A 98 19.28 -18.82 -9.38
N TYR A 99 18.19 -18.53 -10.07
CA TYR A 99 17.97 -17.17 -10.56
C TYR A 99 17.59 -16.28 -9.36
N GLU A 100 18.58 -15.54 -8.85
CA GLU A 100 18.34 -14.49 -7.88
C GLU A 100 17.41 -13.42 -8.46
N SER A 101 16.39 -13.01 -7.70
CA SER A 101 15.48 -11.93 -8.10
C SER A 101 16.25 -10.64 -8.38
N ILE A 102 16.02 -10.03 -9.54
CA ILE A 102 16.53 -8.69 -9.87
C ILE A 102 15.78 -7.63 -9.07
N ILE A 103 14.47 -7.83 -8.88
CA ILE A 103 13.56 -6.88 -8.21
C ILE A 103 13.44 -7.25 -6.73
N LYS A 104 13.76 -6.30 -5.85
CA LYS A 104 13.72 -6.47 -4.39
C LYS A 104 12.83 -5.40 -3.77
N PRO A 105 11.50 -5.60 -3.69
CA PRO A 105 10.63 -4.71 -2.96
C PRO A 105 10.72 -4.98 -1.45
N GLU A 106 10.64 -3.93 -0.64
CA GLU A 106 10.36 -4.05 0.79
C GLU A 106 8.85 -3.90 1.06
N HIS A 107 8.42 -3.99 2.31
CA HIS A 107 7.03 -3.76 2.69
C HIS A 107 6.64 -2.29 2.46
N ALA A 108 5.39 -2.07 2.04
CA ALA A 108 4.83 -0.73 1.98
C ALA A 108 4.28 -0.32 3.34
N SER A 109 4.59 0.89 3.75
CA SER A 109 4.08 1.53 4.96
C SER A 109 3.21 2.73 4.61
N ILE A 110 2.27 3.05 5.49
CA ILE A 110 1.42 4.23 5.34
C ILE A 110 2.29 5.49 5.38
N VAL A 111 1.99 6.42 4.48
CA VAL A 111 2.48 7.80 4.50
C VAL A 111 1.38 8.74 4.97
N TRP A 112 0.17 8.58 4.42
CA TRP A 112 -1.01 9.36 4.77
C TRP A 112 -2.23 8.47 4.89
N LEU A 113 -2.92 8.56 6.03
CA LEU A 113 -4.12 7.80 6.35
C LEU A 113 -5.34 8.74 6.37
N PRO A 114 -6.39 8.50 5.56
CA PRO A 114 -7.61 9.28 5.62
C PRO A 114 -8.41 8.94 6.88
N VAL A 115 -8.82 9.98 7.61
CA VAL A 115 -9.56 9.87 8.86
C VAL A 115 -10.79 10.75 8.78
N PHE A 116 -11.93 10.25 9.24
CA PHE A 116 -13.15 11.06 9.32
C PHE A 116 -12.99 12.19 10.35
N CYS A 117 -13.34 13.40 9.93
CA CYS A 117 -13.26 14.61 10.75
C CYS A 117 -14.57 15.41 10.63
N PRO A 118 -15.37 15.55 11.69
CA PRO A 118 -16.62 16.34 11.66
C PRO A 118 -16.39 17.77 11.17
N GLY A 119 -17.11 18.16 10.11
CA GLY A 119 -17.03 19.49 9.51
C GLY A 119 -15.98 19.65 8.39
N GLN A 120 -15.15 18.65 8.21
CA GLN A 120 -14.27 18.44 7.06
C GLN A 120 -14.18 16.93 6.84
N PRO A 121 -14.92 16.37 5.87
CA PRO A 121 -15.24 14.91 5.85
C PRO A 121 -14.03 14.00 6.01
N ILE A 122 -12.90 14.37 5.43
CA ILE A 122 -11.67 13.58 5.48
C ILE A 122 -10.49 14.51 5.78
N VAL A 123 -9.66 14.08 6.74
CA VAL A 123 -8.34 14.66 7.02
C VAL A 123 -7.32 13.54 6.90
N TRP A 124 -6.23 13.80 6.20
CA TRP A 124 -5.13 12.84 6.09
C TRP A 124 -4.17 13.01 7.28
N VAL A 125 -3.92 11.91 7.96
CA VAL A 125 -3.10 11.89 9.17
C VAL A 125 -1.80 11.15 8.90
N SER A 126 -0.70 11.68 9.41
CA SER A 126 0.61 11.05 9.47
C SER A 126 1.27 11.36 10.82
N CYS A 127 2.46 10.81 11.04
CA CYS A 127 3.27 11.11 12.21
C CYS A 127 4.76 11.19 11.85
N PRO A 128 5.63 11.75 12.71
CA PRO A 128 7.05 11.90 12.40
C PRO A 128 7.75 10.61 12.00
N SER A 129 7.44 9.48 12.63
CA SER A 129 8.03 8.18 12.30
C SER A 129 7.68 7.68 10.90
N LEU A 130 6.43 7.81 10.47
CA LEU A 130 5.98 7.46 9.13
C LEU A 130 6.62 8.39 8.07
N LEU A 131 6.65 9.69 8.34
CA LEU A 131 7.27 10.67 7.44
C LEU A 131 8.79 10.48 7.35
N ARG A 132 9.48 10.15 8.43
CA ARG A 132 10.91 9.81 8.43
C ARG A 132 11.20 8.59 7.57
N ARG A 133 10.34 7.56 7.63
CA ARG A 133 10.44 6.41 6.75
C ARG A 133 10.23 6.81 5.28
N TYR A 134 9.20 7.61 4.99
CA TYR A 134 8.95 8.13 3.65
C TYR A 134 10.09 9.01 3.14
N GLN A 135 10.66 9.89 3.97
CA GLN A 135 11.82 10.71 3.64
C GLN A 135 12.99 9.85 3.11
N ARG A 136 13.31 8.76 3.82
CA ARG A 136 14.35 7.82 3.41
C ARG A 136 14.02 7.09 2.12
N ILE A 137 12.74 6.73 1.90
CA ILE A 137 12.28 6.00 0.72
C ILE A 137 12.33 6.88 -0.52
N ALA A 138 11.84 8.11 -0.45
CA ALA A 138 11.65 9.01 -1.59
C ALA A 138 12.73 10.11 -1.70
N ASP A 139 13.74 10.08 -0.82
CA ASP A 139 14.82 11.06 -0.74
C ASP A 139 14.33 12.52 -0.56
N VAL A 140 13.27 12.71 0.24
CA VAL A 140 12.70 14.04 0.52
C VAL A 140 13.72 14.90 1.25
N LYS A 141 13.98 16.11 0.76
CA LYS A 141 15.02 17.02 1.31
C LYS A 141 14.49 18.04 2.34
N ALA A 142 13.20 17.96 2.68
CA ALA A 142 12.60 18.82 3.68
C ALA A 142 12.81 18.26 5.10
N ASP A 143 12.85 19.14 6.10
CA ASP A 143 12.86 18.76 7.51
C ASP A 143 11.52 18.16 7.91
N ILE A 144 11.57 17.14 8.78
CA ILE A 144 10.37 16.46 9.25
C ILE A 144 9.50 17.47 10.00
N PRO A 145 8.20 17.63 9.63
CA PRO A 145 7.32 18.54 10.32
C PRO A 145 7.18 18.14 11.80
N PRO A 146 7.16 19.10 12.72
CA PRO A 146 6.89 18.82 14.12
C PRO A 146 5.46 18.28 14.29
N GLU A 147 5.22 17.65 15.42
CA GLU A 147 3.91 17.14 15.82
C GLU A 147 2.87 18.25 15.84
N TYR A 148 1.61 17.89 15.56
CA TYR A 148 0.47 18.80 15.48
C TYR A 148 0.61 19.94 14.46
N THR A 149 1.32 19.62 13.35
CA THR A 149 1.44 20.48 12.18
C THR A 149 0.30 20.23 11.20
N GLY A 150 -0.44 21.30 10.86
CA GLY A 150 -1.53 21.27 9.89
C GLY A 150 -1.14 21.88 8.53
N SER A 151 -1.58 21.24 7.42
CA SER A 151 -1.39 21.75 6.07
C SER A 151 -2.16 23.05 5.81
N GLN A 152 -1.78 23.76 4.74
CA GLN A 152 -2.47 24.99 4.31
C GLN A 152 -3.93 24.74 3.89
N THR A 153 -4.25 23.54 3.43
CA THR A 153 -5.61 23.16 3.01
C THR A 153 -6.49 22.65 4.15
N LEU A 154 -5.90 22.46 5.34
CA LEU A 154 -6.60 21.96 6.52
C LEU A 154 -7.54 23.04 7.10
N LYS A 155 -8.80 22.67 7.33
CA LYS A 155 -9.77 23.51 8.02
C LYS A 155 -9.84 23.12 9.48
N THR A 156 -9.51 24.05 10.34
CA THR A 156 -9.60 23.88 11.82
C THR A 156 -10.76 24.68 12.39
N ARG A 157 -11.22 24.29 13.56
CA ARG A 157 -12.20 25.08 14.33
C ARG A 157 -11.48 25.84 15.43
N SER A 158 -11.75 27.13 15.51
CA SER A 158 -11.28 28.00 16.60
C SER A 158 -12.45 28.83 17.10
N LYS A 159 -12.54 29.08 18.40
CA LYS A 159 -13.54 29.94 19.01
C LYS A 159 -12.81 31.02 19.82
N ASN A 160 -13.07 32.29 19.53
CA ASN A 160 -12.60 33.44 20.31
C ASN A 160 -11.11 33.43 20.65
N ASN A 161 -10.23 33.40 19.65
CA ASN A 161 -8.77 33.33 19.83
C ASN A 161 -8.23 32.08 20.55
N SER A 162 -9.00 31.02 20.68
CA SER A 162 -8.48 29.76 21.18
C SER A 162 -7.66 29.05 20.08
N ASP A 163 -6.79 28.13 20.49
CA ASP A 163 -5.98 27.33 19.57
C ASP A 163 -6.86 26.56 18.57
N PRO A 164 -6.43 26.42 17.32
CA PRO A 164 -7.17 25.69 16.31
C PRO A 164 -7.23 24.19 16.65
N VAL A 165 -8.41 23.60 16.58
CA VAL A 165 -8.67 22.20 16.93
C VAL A 165 -9.27 21.42 15.76
N LEU A 166 -8.98 20.11 15.75
CA LEU A 166 -9.64 19.11 14.93
C LEU A 166 -10.38 18.11 15.82
N PHE A 167 -11.57 17.72 15.41
CA PHE A 167 -12.37 16.73 16.12
C PHE A 167 -12.28 15.39 15.38
N PHE A 168 -11.97 14.34 16.12
CA PHE A 168 -12.06 12.96 15.67
C PHE A 168 -13.08 12.20 16.53
N ASN A 169 -13.42 10.97 16.13
CA ASN A 169 -14.41 10.17 16.88
C ASN A 169 -14.00 9.89 18.34
N LEU A 170 -12.71 9.86 18.63
CA LEU A 170 -12.16 9.57 19.96
C LEU A 170 -11.78 10.82 20.75
N GLY A 171 -11.98 12.00 20.21
CA GLY A 171 -11.63 13.25 20.89
C GLY A 171 -11.24 14.36 19.94
N PHE A 172 -10.48 15.31 20.44
CA PHE A 172 -9.94 16.41 19.64
C PHE A 172 -8.43 16.54 19.83
N ILE A 173 -7.79 17.08 18.82
CA ILE A 173 -6.38 17.48 18.87
C ILE A 173 -6.24 18.96 18.61
N THR A 174 -5.30 19.62 19.30
CA THR A 174 -4.91 21.00 19.05
C THR A 174 -3.86 21.04 17.97
N VAL A 175 -4.03 21.91 16.96
CA VAL A 175 -3.06 22.09 15.87
C VAL A 175 -2.11 23.21 16.24
N SER A 176 -0.92 22.85 16.75
CA SER A 176 0.08 23.81 17.25
C SER A 176 0.73 24.64 16.14
N TYR A 177 0.87 24.06 14.97
CA TYR A 177 1.52 24.69 13.79
C TYR A 177 0.56 24.67 12.59
N PRO A 178 -0.48 25.55 12.56
CA PRO A 178 -1.42 25.58 11.44
C PRO A 178 -0.80 26.22 10.18
N ASN A 179 -1.42 26.00 9.04
CA ASN A 179 -1.09 26.61 7.74
C ASN A 179 0.37 26.40 7.29
N ARG A 180 0.92 25.21 7.51
CA ARG A 180 2.27 24.89 7.07
C ARG A 180 2.26 24.30 5.66
N ASP A 181 3.34 24.55 4.94
CA ASP A 181 3.57 23.93 3.65
C ASP A 181 4.05 22.47 3.87
N LEU A 182 3.16 21.52 3.59
CA LEU A 182 3.45 20.09 3.61
C LEU A 182 3.61 19.50 2.21
N THR A 183 3.71 20.33 1.17
CA THR A 183 3.84 19.91 -0.25
C THR A 183 4.96 18.89 -0.47
N PRO A 184 6.17 19.00 0.12
CA PRO A 184 7.25 18.02 -0.06
C PRO A 184 6.88 16.62 0.46
N TRP A 185 5.89 16.52 1.32
CA TRP A 185 5.45 15.29 1.98
C TRP A 185 4.27 14.61 1.28
N PHE A 186 3.71 15.24 0.23
CA PHE A 186 2.60 14.67 -0.53
C PHE A 186 3.12 13.97 -1.80
N PRO A 187 3.12 12.63 -1.83
CA PRO A 187 3.63 11.89 -2.99
C PRO A 187 2.81 12.05 -4.26
N LEU A 188 1.53 12.43 -4.15
CA LEU A 188 0.58 12.50 -5.25
C LEU A 188 -0.04 13.90 -5.42
N LYS A 189 -0.77 14.40 -4.40
CA LYS A 189 -1.52 15.68 -4.43
C LYS A 189 -1.56 16.30 -3.04
N ASN A 190 -1.72 17.61 -2.98
CA ASN A 190 -1.93 18.32 -1.72
C ASN A 190 -3.23 17.87 -1.04
N LEU A 191 -3.14 17.59 0.25
CA LEU A 191 -4.23 17.05 1.06
C LEU A 191 -4.50 17.96 2.27
N PRO A 192 -5.75 18.05 2.75
CA PRO A 192 -6.04 18.59 4.07
C PRO A 192 -5.49 17.62 5.12
N ALA A 193 -4.30 17.90 5.64
CA ALA A 193 -3.52 16.94 6.40
C ALA A 193 -3.03 17.51 7.73
N VAL A 194 -2.82 16.61 8.69
CA VAL A 194 -2.21 16.89 9.99
C VAL A 194 -1.16 15.83 10.34
N VAL A 195 -0.04 16.27 10.88
CA VAL A 195 0.98 15.41 11.49
C VAL A 195 0.68 15.33 12.98
N VAL A 196 0.43 14.15 13.51
CA VAL A 196 0.15 13.90 14.93
C VAL A 196 1.37 13.35 15.66
N ASP A 197 1.31 13.22 16.98
CA ASP A 197 2.34 12.52 17.77
C ASP A 197 2.41 11.03 17.37
N ASP A 198 3.61 10.46 17.41
CA ASP A 198 3.83 9.03 17.12
C ASP A 198 3.01 8.12 18.05
N ASN A 199 2.80 8.52 19.32
CA ASN A 199 2.00 7.77 20.29
C ASN A 199 0.49 7.77 19.98
N ASP A 200 -0.01 8.81 19.31
CA ASP A 200 -1.43 8.91 18.94
C ASP A 200 -1.74 8.11 17.68
N MET A 201 -0.74 7.87 16.83
CA MET A 201 -0.94 7.31 15.50
C MET A 201 -1.59 5.93 15.51
N GLY A 202 -1.23 5.06 16.44
CA GLY A 202 -1.80 3.70 16.53
C GLY A 202 -3.31 3.74 16.83
N MET A 203 -3.74 4.57 17.76
CA MET A 203 -5.14 4.75 18.13
C MET A 203 -5.95 5.40 16.98
N ILE A 204 -5.39 6.42 16.34
CA ILE A 204 -6.02 7.08 15.19
C ILE A 204 -6.15 6.11 14.01
N HIS A 205 -5.13 5.28 13.79
CA HIS A 205 -5.17 4.22 12.77
C HIS A 205 -6.32 3.24 13.04
N ASP A 206 -6.47 2.75 14.26
CA ASP A 206 -7.54 1.82 14.63
C ASP A 206 -8.94 2.42 14.43
N MET A 207 -9.08 3.70 14.74
CA MET A 207 -10.32 4.44 14.52
C MET A 207 -10.66 4.60 13.04
N ALA A 208 -9.65 4.74 12.18
CA ALA A 208 -9.81 4.98 10.75
C ALA A 208 -10.05 3.71 9.94
N LEU A 209 -9.76 2.52 10.48
CA LEU A 209 -9.92 1.26 9.75
C LEU A 209 -11.36 1.06 9.28
N TYR A 210 -11.48 0.64 8.03
CA TYR A 210 -12.75 0.15 7.49
C TYR A 210 -13.05 -1.21 8.10
N ARG A 211 -14.22 -1.35 8.73
CA ARG A 211 -14.69 -2.61 9.32
C ARG A 211 -16.05 -2.98 8.75
N GLN A 212 -16.15 -4.20 8.25
CA GLN A 212 -17.37 -4.72 7.67
C GLN A 212 -17.70 -6.10 8.24
N SER A 213 -18.93 -6.21 8.77
CA SER A 213 -19.50 -7.52 9.09
C SER A 213 -20.02 -8.18 7.83
N ARG A 214 -19.72 -9.45 7.66
CA ARG A 214 -20.15 -10.28 6.53
C ARG A 214 -20.84 -11.52 7.01
N VAL A 215 -21.74 -12.04 6.16
CA VAL A 215 -22.45 -13.29 6.39
C VAL A 215 -22.35 -14.16 5.14
N GLN A 216 -22.00 -15.41 5.32
CA GLN A 216 -22.10 -16.41 4.26
C GLN A 216 -23.53 -16.98 4.27
N LEU A 217 -24.19 -16.94 3.12
CA LEU A 217 -25.52 -17.51 2.95
C LEU A 217 -25.41 -18.96 2.49
N GLU A 218 -26.36 -19.81 2.91
CA GLU A 218 -26.51 -21.14 2.34
C GLU A 218 -26.91 -21.05 0.87
N GLU A 219 -26.31 -21.93 0.06
CA GLU A 219 -26.60 -22.00 -1.38
C GLU A 219 -28.11 -22.36 -1.59
N GLY A 220 -28.80 -21.54 -2.39
CA GLY A 220 -30.22 -21.71 -2.67
C GLY A 220 -31.18 -21.27 -1.55
N ARG A 221 -30.69 -20.82 -0.38
CA ARG A 221 -31.48 -20.29 0.73
C ARG A 221 -30.91 -18.95 1.18
N LYS A 222 -31.78 -17.95 1.38
CA LYS A 222 -31.39 -16.65 1.94
C LYS A 222 -31.26 -16.72 3.48
N VAL A 223 -30.61 -17.78 4.00
CA VAL A 223 -30.42 -18.02 5.42
C VAL A 223 -28.90 -18.07 5.70
N ALA A 224 -28.47 -17.52 6.83
CA ALA A 224 -27.08 -17.57 7.23
C ALA A 224 -26.64 -19.02 7.48
N ALA A 225 -25.52 -19.43 6.88
CA ALA A 225 -24.92 -20.71 7.18
C ALA A 225 -24.44 -20.76 8.64
N ASN A 226 -24.27 -21.94 9.20
CA ASN A 226 -23.83 -22.09 10.60
C ASN A 226 -22.40 -21.52 10.76
N LYS A 227 -22.16 -20.60 11.71
CA LYS A 227 -20.90 -19.85 11.91
C LYS A 227 -20.50 -18.92 10.76
N ALA A 228 -21.47 -18.39 10.04
CA ALA A 228 -21.28 -17.62 8.81
C ALA A 228 -20.93 -16.14 9.01
N PHE A 229 -20.94 -15.64 10.23
CA PHE A 229 -20.62 -14.23 10.52
C PHE A 229 -19.12 -14.07 10.75
N PHE A 230 -18.50 -13.18 9.99
CA PHE A 230 -17.13 -12.75 10.20
C PHE A 230 -16.99 -11.26 9.95
N ASN A 231 -16.09 -10.64 10.67
CA ASN A 231 -15.75 -9.23 10.49
C ASN A 231 -14.42 -9.11 9.75
N VAL A 232 -14.33 -8.13 8.88
CA VAL A 232 -13.12 -7.85 8.11
C VAL A 232 -12.65 -6.45 8.44
N GLU A 233 -11.38 -6.33 8.82
CA GLU A 233 -10.68 -5.05 8.85
C GLU A 233 -10.06 -4.77 7.49
N ALA A 234 -9.98 -3.48 7.09
CA ALA A 234 -9.27 -3.06 5.90
C ALA A 234 -8.69 -1.65 6.09
N ILE A 235 -7.57 -1.39 5.44
CA ILE A 235 -7.04 -0.05 5.27
C ILE A 235 -8.04 0.73 4.41
N PRO A 236 -8.47 1.94 4.80
CA PRO A 236 -9.51 2.67 4.09
C PRO A 236 -9.07 3.15 2.70
N GLU A 237 -10.05 3.39 1.83
CA GLU A 237 -9.89 4.08 0.55
C GLU A 237 -9.25 5.45 0.73
N GLY A 238 -8.35 5.86 -0.19
CA GLY A 238 -7.61 7.12 -0.13
C GLY A 238 -6.35 7.08 0.74
N THR A 239 -5.99 5.92 1.29
CA THR A 239 -4.71 5.75 1.99
C THR A 239 -3.56 5.78 0.99
N VAL A 240 -2.51 6.52 1.35
CA VAL A 240 -1.28 6.60 0.56
C VAL A 240 -0.19 5.83 1.29
N LEU A 241 0.38 4.84 0.59
CA LEU A 241 1.49 4.03 1.10
C LEU A 241 2.72 4.19 0.20
N ALA A 242 3.91 3.96 0.77
CA ALA A 242 5.16 3.95 0.03
C ALA A 242 6.01 2.74 0.39
N PHE A 243 6.76 2.22 -0.59
CA PHE A 243 7.72 1.13 -0.38
C PHE A 243 9.03 1.37 -1.13
N PRO A 244 10.18 1.05 -0.54
CA PRO A 244 11.45 1.08 -1.24
C PRO A 244 11.57 -0.11 -2.19
N LEU A 245 12.30 0.11 -3.26
CA LEU A 245 12.54 -0.88 -4.30
C LEU A 245 14.01 -0.81 -4.72
N ALA A 246 14.68 -1.96 -4.72
CA ALA A 246 16.03 -2.09 -5.25
C ALA A 246 16.04 -2.99 -6.48
N LEU A 247 16.78 -2.59 -7.51
CA LEU A 247 17.02 -3.39 -8.71
C LEU A 247 18.50 -3.76 -8.80
N LYS A 248 18.78 -5.05 -9.02
CA LYS A 248 20.14 -5.51 -9.32
C LYS A 248 20.57 -4.96 -10.69
N PRO A 249 21.70 -4.26 -10.79
CA PRO A 249 22.15 -3.68 -12.05
C PRO A 249 22.72 -4.80 -12.94
N ILE A 250 21.91 -5.30 -13.83
CA ILE A 250 22.31 -6.30 -14.83
C ILE A 250 22.73 -5.65 -16.15
N ASP A 251 22.19 -4.47 -16.43
CA ASP A 251 22.52 -3.58 -17.53
C ASP A 251 22.15 -2.13 -17.20
N ASP A 252 22.58 -1.17 -18.03
CA ASP A 252 22.33 0.26 -17.83
C ASP A 252 20.84 0.65 -17.96
N ASN A 253 20.04 -0.20 -18.61
CA ASN A 253 18.63 0.03 -18.90
C ASN A 253 17.69 -0.84 -18.05
N VAL A 254 18.17 -1.44 -16.97
CA VAL A 254 17.40 -2.38 -16.14
C VAL A 254 16.06 -1.79 -15.68
N TRP A 255 16.04 -0.50 -15.36
CA TRP A 255 14.81 0.19 -14.98
C TRP A 255 13.80 0.30 -16.14
N ASP A 256 14.25 0.71 -17.31
CA ASP A 256 13.39 0.95 -18.47
C ASP A 256 12.91 -0.38 -19.09
N ASN A 257 13.72 -1.44 -18.97
CA ASN A 257 13.39 -2.80 -19.44
C ASN A 257 12.37 -3.50 -18.53
N TRP A 258 12.32 -3.16 -17.24
CA TRP A 258 11.35 -3.73 -16.32
C TRP A 258 10.00 -3.02 -16.43
N LYS A 259 8.99 -3.68 -16.95
CA LYS A 259 7.63 -3.15 -17.21
C LYS A 259 6.60 -3.95 -16.41
N PRO A 260 6.46 -3.71 -15.10
CA PRO A 260 5.59 -4.50 -14.25
C PRO A 260 4.11 -4.19 -14.40
N LEU A 261 3.74 -2.94 -14.75
CA LEU A 261 2.37 -2.44 -14.81
C LEU A 261 1.92 -2.21 -16.26
N GLU A 262 0.64 -1.92 -16.44
CA GLU A 262 0.05 -1.73 -17.76
C GLU A 262 0.65 -0.54 -18.53
N GLN A 263 0.85 0.58 -17.84
CA GLN A 263 1.52 1.77 -18.36
C GLN A 263 2.98 1.84 -17.87
N ASP A 264 3.72 0.73 -18.05
CA ASP A 264 5.11 0.53 -17.64
C ASP A 264 5.37 0.71 -16.14
N LYS A 265 5.20 1.93 -15.59
CA LYS A 265 5.51 2.29 -14.20
C LYS A 265 4.31 2.78 -13.41
N THR A 266 3.15 2.90 -14.04
CA THR A 266 1.90 3.32 -13.40
C THR A 266 0.76 2.44 -13.88
N GLY A 267 -0.18 2.13 -13.00
CA GLY A 267 -1.36 1.36 -13.37
C GLY A 267 -2.15 0.86 -12.17
N ASP A 268 -3.34 0.39 -12.48
CA ASP A 268 -4.21 -0.27 -11.54
C ASP A 268 -3.62 -1.61 -11.11
N ILE A 269 -3.79 -1.94 -9.84
CA ILE A 269 -3.37 -3.21 -9.26
C ILE A 269 -4.37 -3.62 -8.17
N TYR A 270 -4.65 -4.90 -8.07
CA TYR A 270 -5.43 -5.44 -6.96
C TYR A 270 -4.50 -6.10 -5.96
N LEU A 271 -4.55 -5.69 -4.70
CA LEU A 271 -3.71 -6.20 -3.62
C LEU A 271 -4.56 -6.81 -2.52
N GLY A 272 -4.01 -7.80 -1.82
CA GLY A 272 -4.68 -8.46 -0.71
C GLY A 272 -5.73 -9.47 -1.14
N GLY A 273 -6.75 -9.65 -0.31
CA GLY A 273 -7.86 -10.56 -0.53
C GLY A 273 -9.19 -9.85 -0.77
N LEU A 274 -10.24 -10.64 -1.03
CA LEU A 274 -11.62 -10.18 -1.19
C LEU A 274 -11.84 -9.28 -2.44
N GLU A 275 -11.01 -9.43 -3.47
CA GLU A 275 -11.10 -8.66 -4.72
C GLU A 275 -12.49 -8.77 -5.37
N SER A 276 -13.04 -9.99 -5.44
CA SER A 276 -14.37 -10.27 -6.06
C SER A 276 -15.54 -9.58 -5.37
N VAL A 277 -15.32 -9.00 -4.21
CA VAL A 277 -16.34 -8.34 -3.38
C VAL A 277 -15.99 -6.90 -3.06
N GLY A 278 -15.13 -6.29 -3.92
CA GLY A 278 -14.89 -4.85 -3.96
C GLY A 278 -13.73 -4.35 -3.10
N PHE A 279 -12.81 -5.23 -2.70
CA PHE A 279 -11.62 -4.83 -1.95
C PHE A 279 -10.37 -4.84 -2.82
N GLY A 280 -9.33 -4.16 -2.36
CA GLY A 280 -7.97 -4.29 -2.85
C GLY A 280 -7.62 -3.48 -4.10
N HIS A 281 -8.56 -2.75 -4.71
CA HIS A 281 -8.26 -1.89 -5.86
C HIS A 281 -7.33 -0.75 -5.45
N CYS A 282 -6.21 -0.61 -6.14
CA CYS A 282 -5.18 0.38 -5.86
C CYS A 282 -4.62 0.95 -7.18
N MET A 283 -4.16 2.20 -7.14
CA MET A 283 -3.28 2.78 -8.14
C MET A 283 -1.84 2.68 -7.65
N MET A 284 -0.94 2.11 -8.46
CA MET A 284 0.48 2.04 -8.15
C MET A 284 1.28 2.91 -9.12
N THR A 285 2.23 3.67 -8.59
CA THR A 285 3.21 4.46 -9.37
C THR A 285 4.61 4.15 -8.88
N LEU A 286 5.50 3.77 -9.80
CA LEU A 286 6.90 3.47 -9.53
C LEU A 286 7.79 4.63 -9.99
N LYS A 287 8.76 5.03 -9.17
CA LYS A 287 9.67 6.16 -9.41
C LYS A 287 11.13 5.73 -9.22
N ASN A 288 11.99 6.19 -10.11
CA ASN A 288 13.45 5.96 -10.04
C ASN A 288 14.13 7.13 -9.33
N LEU A 289 14.91 6.85 -8.28
CA LEU A 289 15.67 7.87 -7.55
C LEU A 289 16.94 8.34 -8.29
N SER A 290 17.45 7.53 -9.22
CA SER A 290 18.69 7.87 -9.95
C SER A 290 18.46 8.77 -11.17
N LYS A 291 17.21 9.08 -11.51
CA LYS A 291 16.83 9.92 -12.66
C LYS A 291 16.16 11.24 -12.23
N VAL A 292 16.26 11.62 -10.94
CA VAL A 292 15.76 12.91 -10.43
C VAL A 292 16.89 13.91 -10.31
#